data_175957a379477a537cc8799942497bd8
#
_entry.id   175957a379477a537cc8799942497bd8
#
_cell.length_a   1.000
_cell.length_b   1.000
_cell.length_c   1.000
_cell.angle_alpha   90.00
_cell.angle_beta   90.00
_cell.angle_gamma   90.00
#
_symmetry.space_group_name_H-M   'P 1'
#
loop_
_entity.id
_entity.type
_entity.pdbx_description
1 polymer ?
#
loop_
_entity_poly.entity_id
_entity_poly.type
_entity_poly.pdbx_seq_one_letter_code
_entity_poly.pdbx_strand_id
1 'polypeptide(L)'
;MSIAPVRPGSTGAANYSQMSPLRFLERSAAVFPDRTAIIHGDRTYTYAEFADEAQRLARVLRSRIEPGDKIAYLTPNVPEMLIAHFAVPLAGGVLVALNSRLAGPELEYILDHSETKLLFVDSELLGSVAKVRDNVPGVAEIIEVPDSTVPAPEVPAGVATARYDEFLAQVDSLDATPLPWSVDDELGVITLNYTSGTTGKPKGVMYTHRGAYLNSLGETFHNSFDGQSKYLWTLPMFHCNGWCTPWAVTAAAGTHICLRAVRADAIWDAIDNLGVTNLCGAPAVCSTIANAEQAHPLDRPLRITTAGAPPSPTVIAQLEQIGITVVHVYGLTEVYGPYTICEYQDSWDDKPADERAALLSRQGVGMLQAETARVVDEDMNDVPADGETMGEIVLRGNNVMLGYYKDPDATEEAFRGGWFHTGDLGVMYPDGYIQLKDRAKDIIISGGENISTVEVEQAIVSHPAVLDVAVVGVPDEKWGERPKAFVILKKGESVTAEEIIDYTRTLLAGYKVPRDIVFPLELPRTSTGKILKFELRSAEAAEG
;
A
#
# COMPACT_ATOMS: atom_id res chain seq x y z
N MET A 1 -23.18 -6.62 -41.47
CA MET A 1 -24.22 -6.48 -40.43
C MET A 1 -23.61 -5.74 -39.25
N SER A 2 -24.04 -4.52 -39.01
CA SER A 2 -23.64 -3.78 -37.82
C SER A 2 -24.39 -4.39 -36.63
N ILE A 3 -23.68 -5.05 -35.72
CA ILE A 3 -24.26 -5.49 -34.44
C ILE A 3 -24.48 -4.24 -33.60
N ALA A 4 -25.74 -3.87 -33.37
CA ALA A 4 -26.06 -2.77 -32.47
C ALA A 4 -25.48 -3.09 -31.09
N PRO A 5 -24.74 -2.17 -30.43
CA PRO A 5 -24.19 -2.45 -29.10
C PRO A 5 -25.34 -2.69 -28.12
N VAL A 6 -25.32 -3.85 -27.48
CA VAL A 6 -26.20 -4.13 -26.33
C VAL A 6 -25.79 -3.13 -25.23
N ARG A 7 -26.71 -2.23 -24.84
CA ARG A 7 -26.43 -1.29 -23.76
C ARG A 7 -26.37 -2.05 -22.44
N PRO A 8 -25.31 -1.87 -21.62
CA PRO A 8 -25.29 -2.36 -20.27
C PRO A 8 -26.54 -1.88 -19.50
N GLY A 9 -27.18 -2.77 -18.76
CA GLY A 9 -28.36 -2.43 -17.93
C GLY A 9 -29.73 -2.61 -18.59
N SER A 10 -29.81 -3.17 -19.80
CA SER A 10 -31.11 -3.66 -20.31
C SER A 10 -31.55 -4.85 -19.44
N THR A 11 -32.71 -4.72 -18.78
CA THR A 11 -33.34 -5.80 -18.00
C THR A 11 -33.41 -7.08 -18.83
N GLY A 12 -32.72 -8.14 -18.38
CA GLY A 12 -32.66 -9.44 -19.06
C GLY A 12 -31.42 -9.72 -19.89
N ALA A 13 -30.36 -8.88 -19.86
CA ALA A 13 -29.10 -9.17 -20.52
C ALA A 13 -28.33 -10.27 -19.77
N ALA A 14 -28.41 -11.50 -20.26
CA ALA A 14 -27.68 -12.65 -19.69
C ALA A 14 -26.14 -12.52 -19.75
N ASN A 15 -25.63 -11.56 -20.51
CA ASN A 15 -24.21 -11.32 -20.78
C ASN A 15 -23.63 -10.13 -20.02
N TYR A 16 -24.36 -9.58 -19.02
CA TYR A 16 -23.91 -8.46 -18.23
C TYR A 16 -24.29 -8.62 -16.76
N SER A 17 -23.33 -8.41 -15.86
CA SER A 17 -23.54 -8.23 -14.43
C SER A 17 -22.52 -7.22 -13.92
N GLN A 18 -22.89 -6.47 -12.87
CA GLN A 18 -22.01 -5.50 -12.23
C GLN A 18 -20.79 -6.18 -11.63
N MET A 19 -19.61 -5.63 -11.86
CA MET A 19 -18.37 -6.11 -11.26
C MET A 19 -18.23 -5.61 -9.83
N SER A 20 -18.05 -6.53 -8.90
CA SER A 20 -17.76 -6.20 -7.51
C SER A 20 -16.96 -7.33 -6.88
N PRO A 21 -15.93 -7.04 -6.05
CA PRO A 21 -15.17 -8.06 -5.35
C PRO A 21 -15.99 -8.82 -4.30
N LEU A 22 -17.20 -8.37 -3.97
CA LEU A 22 -18.13 -9.09 -3.11
C LEU A 22 -18.42 -10.51 -3.61
N ARG A 23 -18.46 -10.68 -4.94
CA ARG A 23 -18.64 -11.99 -5.61
C ARG A 23 -17.54 -13.00 -5.29
N PHE A 24 -16.35 -12.53 -4.92
CA PHE A 24 -15.24 -13.43 -4.60
C PHE A 24 -15.50 -14.19 -3.31
N LEU A 25 -16.00 -13.52 -2.26
CA LEU A 25 -16.34 -14.19 -1.01
C LEU A 25 -17.56 -15.10 -1.17
N GLU A 26 -18.60 -14.64 -1.88
CA GLU A 26 -19.76 -15.47 -2.22
C GLU A 26 -19.35 -16.80 -2.86
N ARG A 27 -18.51 -16.70 -3.92
CA ARG A 27 -18.03 -17.87 -4.65
C ARG A 27 -17.16 -18.78 -3.78
N SER A 28 -16.20 -18.21 -3.04
CA SER A 28 -15.25 -19.00 -2.25
C SER A 28 -15.94 -19.71 -1.09
N ALA A 29 -16.94 -19.07 -0.45
CA ALA A 29 -17.77 -19.69 0.56
C ALA A 29 -18.68 -20.80 0.00
N ALA A 30 -19.23 -20.61 -1.20
CA ALA A 30 -20.09 -21.62 -1.84
C ALA A 30 -19.31 -22.85 -2.32
N VAL A 31 -18.07 -22.66 -2.82
CA VAL A 31 -17.27 -23.74 -3.43
C VAL A 31 -16.39 -24.45 -2.39
N PHE A 32 -15.87 -23.71 -1.40
CA PHE A 32 -14.90 -24.18 -0.41
C PHE A 32 -15.33 -23.83 1.02
N PRO A 33 -16.57 -24.16 1.47
CA PRO A 33 -17.12 -23.69 2.75
C PRO A 33 -16.24 -24.03 3.95
N ASP A 34 -15.65 -25.23 3.96
CA ASP A 34 -14.87 -25.76 5.10
C ASP A 34 -13.38 -25.42 5.04
N ARG A 35 -12.93 -24.72 3.96
CA ARG A 35 -11.51 -24.32 3.85
C ARG A 35 -11.22 -23.17 4.81
N THR A 36 -10.09 -23.22 5.48
CA THR A 36 -9.59 -22.13 6.32
C THR A 36 -9.39 -20.86 5.49
N ALA A 37 -10.13 -19.81 5.82
CA ALA A 37 -10.05 -18.51 5.18
C ALA A 37 -9.16 -17.54 5.96
N ILE A 38 -9.26 -17.53 7.30
CA ILE A 38 -8.54 -16.58 8.15
C ILE A 38 -7.90 -17.32 9.33
N ILE A 39 -6.66 -16.93 9.67
CA ILE A 39 -5.96 -17.34 10.89
C ILE A 39 -5.50 -16.07 11.62
N HIS A 40 -5.79 -15.98 12.94
CA HIS A 40 -5.34 -14.90 13.80
C HIS A 40 -5.11 -15.41 15.24
N GLY A 41 -3.85 -15.69 15.59
CA GLY A 41 -3.55 -16.40 16.83
C GLY A 41 -4.27 -17.75 16.87
N ASP A 42 -5.04 -18.00 17.92
CA ASP A 42 -5.85 -19.22 18.07
C ASP A 42 -7.22 -19.14 17.37
N ARG A 43 -7.60 -17.99 16.80
CA ARG A 43 -8.85 -17.80 16.06
C ARG A 43 -8.69 -18.24 14.62
N THR A 44 -9.57 -19.09 14.15
CA THR A 44 -9.65 -19.51 12.75
C THR A 44 -11.05 -19.34 12.23
N TYR A 45 -11.18 -19.00 10.95
CA TYR A 45 -12.46 -18.92 10.24
C TYR A 45 -12.39 -19.77 8.99
N THR A 46 -13.40 -20.55 8.75
CA THR A 46 -13.66 -21.14 7.42
C THR A 46 -14.22 -20.08 6.48
N TYR A 47 -14.27 -20.38 5.19
CA TYR A 47 -14.93 -19.48 4.22
C TYR A 47 -16.43 -19.33 4.49
N ALA A 48 -17.09 -20.38 4.99
CA ALA A 48 -18.50 -20.31 5.41
C ALA A 48 -18.67 -19.34 6.58
N GLU A 49 -17.84 -19.43 7.61
CA GLU A 49 -17.87 -18.55 8.78
C GLU A 49 -17.51 -17.11 8.42
N PHE A 50 -16.52 -16.91 7.54
CA PHE A 50 -16.14 -15.58 7.04
C PHE A 50 -17.31 -14.91 6.30
N ALA A 51 -17.99 -15.65 5.41
CA ALA A 51 -19.13 -15.12 4.67
C ALA A 51 -20.34 -14.87 5.60
N ASP A 52 -20.60 -15.74 6.58
CA ASP A 52 -21.66 -15.55 7.56
C ASP A 52 -21.42 -14.28 8.39
N GLU A 53 -20.21 -14.10 8.92
CA GLU A 53 -19.91 -12.92 9.72
C GLU A 53 -19.99 -11.63 8.89
N ALA A 54 -19.50 -11.65 7.63
CA ALA A 54 -19.67 -10.53 6.72
C ALA A 54 -21.14 -10.19 6.45
N GLN A 55 -21.99 -11.20 6.26
CA GLN A 55 -23.44 -11.02 6.10
C GLN A 55 -24.12 -10.49 7.37
N ARG A 56 -23.76 -11.02 8.53
CA ARG A 56 -24.30 -10.56 9.82
C ARG A 56 -23.94 -9.10 10.06
N LEU A 57 -22.67 -8.73 9.92
CA LEU A 57 -22.20 -7.36 10.06
C LEU A 57 -22.87 -6.44 9.04
N ALA A 58 -22.96 -6.85 7.77
CA ALA A 58 -23.59 -6.05 6.73
C ALA A 58 -25.07 -5.75 7.01
N ARG A 59 -25.84 -6.72 7.55
CA ARG A 59 -27.24 -6.50 7.93
C ARG A 59 -27.37 -5.50 9.08
N VAL A 60 -26.49 -5.58 10.10
CA VAL A 60 -26.48 -4.60 11.20
C VAL A 60 -26.12 -3.22 10.66
N LEU A 61 -25.08 -3.10 9.86
CA LEU A 61 -24.68 -1.83 9.24
C LEU A 61 -25.82 -1.24 8.41
N ARG A 62 -26.46 -2.02 7.54
CA ARG A 62 -27.57 -1.55 6.69
C ARG A 62 -28.76 -1.01 7.46
N SER A 63 -28.96 -1.46 8.70
CA SER A 63 -30.00 -0.90 9.59
C SER A 63 -29.62 0.44 10.23
N ARG A 64 -28.37 0.90 10.07
CA ARG A 64 -27.80 2.08 10.72
C ARG A 64 -27.33 3.17 9.75
N ILE A 65 -27.15 2.82 8.47
CA ILE A 65 -26.55 3.70 7.47
C ILE A 65 -27.46 3.86 6.26
N GLU A 66 -27.28 4.96 5.55
CA GLU A 66 -27.79 5.16 4.20
C GLU A 66 -26.74 4.73 3.16
N PRO A 67 -27.15 4.38 1.92
CA PRO A 67 -26.19 4.07 0.85
C PRO A 67 -25.18 5.19 0.64
N GLY A 68 -23.89 4.83 0.63
CA GLY A 68 -22.78 5.77 0.47
C GLY A 68 -22.25 6.40 1.76
N ASP A 69 -22.85 6.10 2.92
CA ASP A 69 -22.30 6.51 4.23
C ASP A 69 -20.94 5.84 4.47
N LYS A 70 -20.06 6.57 5.17
CA LYS A 70 -18.69 6.12 5.44
C LYS A 70 -18.59 5.46 6.80
N ILE A 71 -18.00 4.27 6.77
CA ILE A 71 -17.71 3.48 7.96
C ILE A 71 -16.20 3.37 8.07
N ALA A 72 -15.64 3.93 9.13
CA ALA A 72 -14.21 3.94 9.36
C ALA A 72 -13.77 2.79 10.27
N TYR A 73 -12.59 2.25 9.97
CA TYR A 73 -11.92 1.25 10.78
C TYR A 73 -10.53 1.74 11.16
N LEU A 74 -10.28 1.88 12.45
CA LEU A 74 -8.99 2.21 13.04
C LEU A 74 -8.48 0.96 13.78
N THR A 75 -7.93 0.03 13.02
CA THR A 75 -7.47 -1.26 13.55
C THR A 75 -6.15 -1.68 12.89
N PRO A 76 -5.33 -2.50 13.53
CA PRO A 76 -4.25 -3.22 12.85
C PRO A 76 -4.82 -4.30 11.90
N ASN A 77 -3.95 -5.17 11.38
CA ASN A 77 -4.37 -6.29 10.55
C ASN A 77 -5.02 -7.39 11.41
N VAL A 78 -6.33 -7.29 11.59
CA VAL A 78 -7.17 -8.22 12.36
C VAL A 78 -8.32 -8.74 11.49
N PRO A 79 -8.94 -9.87 11.85
CA PRO A 79 -10.06 -10.44 11.09
C PRO A 79 -11.20 -9.44 10.83
N GLU A 80 -11.55 -8.63 11.81
CA GLU A 80 -12.63 -7.65 11.74
C GLU A 80 -12.40 -6.60 10.64
N MET A 81 -11.12 -6.19 10.40
CA MET A 81 -10.76 -5.32 9.29
C MET A 81 -10.93 -6.03 7.94
N LEU A 82 -10.52 -7.29 7.86
CA LEU A 82 -10.70 -8.09 6.64
C LEU A 82 -12.18 -8.30 6.32
N ILE A 83 -12.99 -8.64 7.34
CA ILE A 83 -14.45 -8.79 7.22
C ILE A 83 -15.09 -7.48 6.75
N ALA A 84 -14.62 -6.33 7.25
CA ALA A 84 -15.12 -5.01 6.86
C ALA A 84 -14.97 -4.72 5.36
N HIS A 85 -13.91 -5.24 4.70
CA HIS A 85 -13.72 -5.09 3.25
C HIS A 85 -14.86 -5.71 2.42
N PHE A 86 -15.62 -6.63 3.01
CA PHE A 86 -16.80 -7.23 2.40
C PHE A 86 -18.11 -6.71 3.00
N ALA A 87 -18.20 -6.66 4.33
CA ALA A 87 -19.43 -6.31 5.02
C ALA A 87 -19.88 -4.86 4.79
N VAL A 88 -18.94 -3.90 4.80
CA VAL A 88 -19.27 -2.48 4.61
C VAL A 88 -19.85 -2.24 3.21
N PRO A 89 -19.19 -2.65 2.10
CA PRO A 89 -19.77 -2.46 0.77
C PRO A 89 -21.00 -3.34 0.52
N LEU A 90 -21.12 -4.50 1.16
CA LEU A 90 -22.33 -5.34 1.10
C LEU A 90 -23.53 -4.64 1.74
N ALA A 91 -23.31 -3.85 2.79
CA ALA A 91 -24.32 -2.99 3.38
C ALA A 91 -24.69 -1.77 2.51
N GLY A 92 -23.94 -1.48 1.47
CA GLY A 92 -24.06 -0.27 0.65
C GLY A 92 -23.25 0.92 1.18
N GLY A 93 -22.40 0.72 2.19
CA GLY A 93 -21.51 1.73 2.74
C GLY A 93 -20.17 1.83 2.01
N VAL A 94 -19.37 2.83 2.35
CA VAL A 94 -18.01 3.05 1.86
C VAL A 94 -17.03 2.83 3.01
N LEU A 95 -16.09 1.90 2.84
CA LEU A 95 -15.07 1.63 3.86
C LEU A 95 -14.01 2.74 3.86
N VAL A 96 -13.72 3.29 5.04
CA VAL A 96 -12.59 4.20 5.28
C VAL A 96 -11.58 3.47 6.17
N ALA A 97 -10.59 2.87 5.53
CA ALA A 97 -9.53 2.15 6.25
C ALA A 97 -8.49 3.16 6.77
N LEU A 98 -8.48 3.38 8.09
CA LEU A 98 -7.64 4.38 8.72
C LEU A 98 -6.28 3.80 9.10
N ASN A 99 -5.25 4.61 8.91
CA ASN A 99 -3.92 4.31 9.38
C ASN A 99 -3.89 4.27 10.93
N SER A 100 -3.55 3.12 11.49
CA SER A 100 -3.52 2.90 12.95
C SER A 100 -2.47 3.72 13.71
N ARG A 101 -1.62 4.46 12.98
CA ARG A 101 -0.54 5.29 13.56
C ARG A 101 -0.79 6.80 13.42
N LEU A 102 -2.00 7.20 13.00
CA LEU A 102 -2.36 8.62 12.84
C LEU A 102 -2.29 9.37 14.19
N ALA A 103 -1.79 10.61 14.13
CA ALA A 103 -1.88 11.54 15.24
C ALA A 103 -3.31 12.11 15.36
N GLY A 104 -3.65 12.64 16.55
CA GLY A 104 -4.99 13.16 16.83
C GLY A 104 -5.53 14.14 15.78
N PRO A 105 -4.78 15.20 15.39
CA PRO A 105 -5.25 16.17 14.38
C PRO A 105 -5.51 15.57 13.00
N GLU A 106 -4.72 14.57 12.58
CA GLU A 106 -4.93 13.88 11.30
C GLU A 106 -6.17 12.99 11.36
N LEU A 107 -6.36 12.28 12.48
CA LEU A 107 -7.53 11.44 12.70
C LEU A 107 -8.81 12.29 12.71
N GLU A 108 -8.81 13.41 13.43
CA GLU A 108 -9.89 14.38 13.47
C GLU A 108 -10.25 14.87 12.04
N TYR A 109 -9.24 15.33 11.30
CA TYR A 109 -9.44 15.80 9.93
C TYR A 109 -10.05 14.72 9.02
N ILE A 110 -9.54 13.50 9.07
CA ILE A 110 -10.02 12.42 8.19
C ILE A 110 -11.45 12.02 8.53
N LEU A 111 -11.78 11.89 9.81
CA LEU A 111 -13.13 11.52 10.25
C LEU A 111 -14.16 12.59 9.88
N ASP A 112 -13.82 13.87 10.03
CA ASP A 112 -14.68 15.00 9.64
C ASP A 112 -14.80 15.11 8.12
N HIS A 113 -13.68 15.15 7.40
CA HIS A 113 -13.65 15.29 5.94
C HIS A 113 -14.38 14.14 5.22
N SER A 114 -14.21 12.90 5.69
CA SER A 114 -14.89 11.72 5.15
C SER A 114 -16.38 11.67 5.49
N GLU A 115 -16.84 12.47 6.47
CA GLU A 115 -18.21 12.39 7.01
C GLU A 115 -18.50 10.99 7.58
N THR A 116 -17.53 10.43 8.29
CA THR A 116 -17.66 9.10 8.92
C THR A 116 -18.86 9.05 9.85
N LYS A 117 -19.73 8.04 9.68
CA LYS A 117 -20.92 7.80 10.53
C LYS A 117 -20.64 6.84 11.67
N LEU A 118 -19.96 5.75 11.39
CA LEU A 118 -19.60 4.73 12.36
C LEU A 118 -18.09 4.54 12.37
N LEU A 119 -17.49 4.40 13.56
CA LEU A 119 -16.07 4.21 13.72
C LEU A 119 -15.81 2.94 14.55
N PHE A 120 -15.16 1.96 13.93
CA PHE A 120 -14.67 0.74 14.58
C PHE A 120 -13.22 0.94 15.00
N VAL A 121 -12.91 0.69 16.27
CA VAL A 121 -11.61 1.02 16.85
C VAL A 121 -11.06 -0.16 17.63
N ASP A 122 -9.83 -0.57 17.33
CA ASP A 122 -9.10 -1.53 18.16
C ASP A 122 -8.96 -1.01 19.60
N SER A 123 -9.11 -1.89 20.59
CA SER A 123 -9.06 -1.50 22.02
C SER A 123 -7.81 -0.72 22.38
N GLU A 124 -6.63 -1.06 21.81
CA GLU A 124 -5.36 -0.35 22.06
C GLU A 124 -5.37 1.09 21.51
N LEU A 125 -6.22 1.41 20.53
CA LEU A 125 -6.28 2.71 19.85
C LEU A 125 -7.39 3.63 20.36
N LEU A 126 -8.27 3.17 21.26
CA LEU A 126 -9.35 3.98 21.83
C LEU A 126 -8.82 5.23 22.56
N GLY A 127 -7.63 5.17 23.15
CA GLY A 127 -7.00 6.33 23.78
C GLY A 127 -6.67 7.47 22.81
N SER A 128 -6.40 7.16 21.53
CA SER A 128 -6.20 8.16 20.48
C SER A 128 -7.53 8.79 20.05
N VAL A 129 -8.58 7.99 19.94
CA VAL A 129 -9.94 8.45 19.60
C VAL A 129 -10.52 9.32 20.72
N ALA A 130 -10.29 8.97 21.99
CA ALA A 130 -10.74 9.75 23.14
C ALA A 130 -10.33 11.23 23.08
N LYS A 131 -9.16 11.50 22.49
CA LYS A 131 -8.60 12.87 22.38
C LYS A 131 -9.31 13.74 21.34
N VAL A 132 -9.97 13.13 20.37
CA VAL A 132 -10.59 13.84 19.23
C VAL A 132 -12.11 13.67 19.16
N ARG A 133 -12.69 12.83 19.98
CA ARG A 133 -14.12 12.46 19.94
C ARG A 133 -15.06 13.67 19.92
N ASP A 134 -14.80 14.65 20.77
CA ASP A 134 -15.66 15.84 20.90
C ASP A 134 -15.58 16.75 19.68
N ASN A 135 -14.53 16.62 18.87
CA ASN A 135 -14.29 17.41 17.67
C ASN A 135 -14.88 16.77 16.41
N VAL A 136 -15.36 15.52 16.50
CA VAL A 136 -15.94 14.78 15.35
C VAL A 136 -17.41 14.38 15.62
N PRO A 137 -18.30 15.34 15.83
CA PRO A 137 -19.70 15.09 16.19
C PRO A 137 -20.49 14.34 15.11
N GLY A 138 -19.97 14.23 13.89
CA GLY A 138 -20.54 13.44 12.80
C GLY A 138 -20.48 11.93 13.03
N VAL A 139 -19.54 11.46 13.86
CA VAL A 139 -19.40 10.05 14.22
C VAL A 139 -20.48 9.69 15.26
N ALA A 140 -21.53 8.99 14.80
CA ALA A 140 -22.69 8.67 15.62
C ALA A 140 -22.40 7.58 16.66
N GLU A 141 -21.64 6.55 16.28
CA GLU A 141 -21.30 5.43 17.15
C GLU A 141 -19.81 5.09 17.02
N ILE A 142 -19.16 4.75 18.14
CA ILE A 142 -17.80 4.24 18.21
C ILE A 142 -17.85 2.82 18.76
N ILE A 143 -17.42 1.87 17.96
CA ILE A 143 -17.50 0.43 18.27
C ILE A 143 -16.08 -0.06 18.60
N GLU A 144 -15.90 -0.56 19.82
CA GLU A 144 -14.67 -1.20 20.25
C GLU A 144 -14.49 -2.56 19.57
N VAL A 145 -13.31 -2.79 18.98
CA VAL A 145 -12.89 -4.08 18.41
C VAL A 145 -11.84 -4.69 19.34
N PRO A 146 -12.22 -5.62 20.21
CA PRO A 146 -11.28 -6.27 21.13
C PRO A 146 -10.51 -7.36 20.41
N ASP A 147 -9.24 -7.55 20.81
CA ASP A 147 -8.39 -8.62 20.31
C ASP A 147 -7.82 -9.47 21.46
N SER A 148 -8.11 -10.76 21.46
CA SER A 148 -7.65 -11.70 22.47
C SER A 148 -6.17 -12.10 22.31
N THR A 149 -5.52 -11.75 21.22
CA THR A 149 -4.10 -12.07 20.96
C THR A 149 -3.12 -11.14 21.67
N VAL A 150 -3.63 -10.06 22.26
CA VAL A 150 -2.87 -9.10 23.05
C VAL A 150 -3.48 -8.94 24.44
N PRO A 151 -2.69 -8.54 25.46
CA PRO A 151 -3.23 -8.19 26.77
C PRO A 151 -4.32 -7.11 26.65
N ALA A 152 -5.41 -7.25 27.40
CA ALA A 152 -6.46 -6.24 27.40
C ALA A 152 -5.89 -4.89 27.87
N PRO A 153 -5.98 -3.83 27.03
CA PRO A 153 -5.50 -2.51 27.41
C PRO A 153 -6.44 -1.84 28.43
N GLU A 154 -5.95 -0.81 29.10
CA GLU A 154 -6.83 0.11 29.84
C GLU A 154 -7.63 0.94 28.82
N VAL A 155 -8.92 0.68 28.72
CA VAL A 155 -9.82 1.39 27.81
C VAL A 155 -10.39 2.62 28.51
N PRO A 156 -10.30 3.84 27.91
CA PRO A 156 -10.92 5.03 28.47
C PRO A 156 -12.44 4.86 28.56
N ALA A 157 -13.01 5.03 29.75
CA ALA A 157 -14.44 4.87 29.97
C ALA A 157 -15.27 5.85 29.13
N GLY A 158 -16.35 5.36 28.53
CA GLY A 158 -17.34 6.18 27.80
C GLY A 158 -16.89 6.66 26.42
N VAL A 159 -15.76 6.19 25.86
CA VAL A 159 -15.35 6.47 24.47
C VAL A 159 -16.12 5.59 23.50
N ALA A 160 -16.07 4.28 23.68
CA ALA A 160 -16.87 3.35 22.90
C ALA A 160 -18.34 3.37 23.34
N THR A 161 -19.24 3.24 22.38
CA THR A 161 -20.70 3.16 22.59
C THR A 161 -21.18 1.71 22.65
N ALA A 162 -20.44 0.78 22.05
CA ALA A 162 -20.67 -0.66 22.06
C ALA A 162 -19.37 -1.42 21.82
N ARG A 163 -19.36 -2.72 22.13
CA ARG A 163 -18.31 -3.65 21.68
C ARG A 163 -18.73 -4.33 20.38
N TYR A 164 -17.76 -4.84 19.62
CA TYR A 164 -18.01 -5.49 18.32
C TYR A 164 -18.96 -6.68 18.42
N ASP A 165 -18.80 -7.53 19.42
CA ASP A 165 -19.66 -8.68 19.67
C ASP A 165 -21.11 -8.27 20.02
N GLU A 166 -21.29 -7.24 20.85
CA GLU A 166 -22.59 -6.66 21.20
C GLU A 166 -23.24 -5.99 19.97
N PHE A 167 -22.46 -5.29 19.16
CA PHE A 167 -22.92 -4.67 17.92
C PHE A 167 -23.38 -5.74 16.93
N LEU A 168 -22.60 -6.80 16.73
CA LEU A 168 -22.91 -7.90 15.83
C LEU A 168 -24.14 -8.70 16.30
N ALA A 169 -24.33 -8.89 17.63
CA ALA A 169 -25.47 -9.61 18.18
C ALA A 169 -26.83 -8.94 17.86
N GLN A 170 -26.85 -7.66 17.50
CA GLN A 170 -28.08 -6.97 17.10
C GLN A 170 -28.72 -7.58 15.84
N VAL A 171 -27.95 -8.35 15.06
CA VAL A 171 -28.44 -9.06 13.87
C VAL A 171 -29.59 -10.02 14.19
N ASP A 172 -29.64 -10.55 15.40
CA ASP A 172 -30.68 -11.52 15.85
C ASP A 172 -32.08 -10.89 15.91
N SER A 173 -32.15 -9.56 15.98
CA SER A 173 -33.40 -8.78 15.95
C SER A 173 -33.84 -8.33 14.55
N LEU A 174 -32.99 -8.56 13.52
CA LEU A 174 -33.22 -8.12 12.15
C LEU A 174 -33.78 -9.25 11.27
N ASP A 175 -34.27 -8.89 10.08
CA ASP A 175 -34.66 -9.87 9.06
C ASP A 175 -33.48 -10.80 8.75
N ALA A 176 -33.72 -12.11 8.82
CA ALA A 176 -32.71 -13.14 8.61
C ALA A 176 -32.32 -13.33 7.13
N THR A 177 -33.02 -12.68 6.18
CA THR A 177 -32.75 -12.79 4.75
C THR A 177 -31.35 -12.26 4.43
N PRO A 178 -30.46 -13.07 3.81
CA PRO A 178 -29.14 -12.61 3.41
C PRO A 178 -29.22 -11.49 2.38
N LEU A 179 -28.29 -10.54 2.47
CA LEU A 179 -28.14 -9.49 1.47
C LEU A 179 -27.56 -10.07 0.17
N PRO A 180 -28.01 -9.61 -1.01
CA PRO A 180 -27.45 -10.07 -2.28
C PRO A 180 -25.99 -9.62 -2.42
N TRP A 181 -25.11 -10.52 -2.86
CA TRP A 181 -23.69 -10.25 -3.13
C TRP A 181 -23.48 -9.48 -4.44
N SER A 182 -24.32 -8.53 -4.72
CA SER A 182 -24.32 -7.73 -5.93
C SER A 182 -24.48 -6.25 -5.60
N VAL A 183 -24.07 -5.41 -6.52
CA VAL A 183 -24.21 -3.95 -6.42
C VAL A 183 -25.03 -3.44 -7.61
N ASP A 184 -25.67 -2.31 -7.45
CA ASP A 184 -26.47 -1.68 -8.50
C ASP A 184 -25.59 -0.90 -9.48
N ASP A 185 -24.44 -0.40 -9.02
CA ASP A 185 -23.48 0.38 -9.81
C ASP A 185 -22.04 -0.06 -9.53
N GLU A 186 -21.36 -0.61 -10.52
CA GLU A 186 -19.95 -1.01 -10.43
C GLU A 186 -18.99 0.18 -10.38
N LEU A 187 -19.45 1.39 -10.76
CA LEU A 187 -18.67 2.64 -10.66
C LEU A 187 -18.89 3.34 -9.31
N GLY A 188 -19.81 2.83 -8.48
CA GLY A 188 -19.99 3.28 -7.10
C GLY A 188 -18.71 3.13 -6.28
N VAL A 189 -18.54 4.04 -5.31
CA VAL A 189 -17.35 4.04 -4.44
C VAL A 189 -17.44 2.89 -3.43
N ILE A 190 -16.44 2.01 -3.42
CA ILE A 190 -16.32 0.89 -2.48
C ILE A 190 -15.50 1.28 -1.24
N THR A 191 -14.41 2.02 -1.45
CA THR A 191 -13.53 2.47 -0.36
C THR A 191 -12.98 3.85 -0.59
N LEU A 192 -12.60 4.51 0.50
CA LEU A 192 -11.96 5.82 0.52
C LEU A 192 -10.62 5.70 1.24
N ASN A 193 -9.53 5.95 0.53
CA ASN A 193 -8.16 5.79 1.02
C ASN A 193 -7.49 7.16 1.17
N TYR A 194 -7.03 7.50 2.36
CA TYR A 194 -6.36 8.78 2.59
C TYR A 194 -4.86 8.69 2.34
N THR A 195 -4.34 9.59 1.51
CA THR A 195 -2.90 9.72 1.28
C THR A 195 -2.24 10.43 2.46
N SER A 196 -0.99 10.09 2.74
CA SER A 196 -0.16 10.83 3.70
C SER A 196 0.33 12.15 3.07
N GLY A 197 -0.55 13.13 2.89
CA GLY A 197 -0.23 14.37 2.17
C GLY A 197 1.17 14.92 2.47
N THR A 198 2.05 14.87 1.46
CA THR A 198 3.43 15.39 1.57
C THR A 198 3.50 16.90 1.32
N THR A 199 2.39 17.53 0.94
CA THR A 199 2.30 18.94 0.56
C THR A 199 1.11 19.67 1.16
N GLY A 200 0.32 19.01 2.03
CA GLY A 200 -0.91 19.58 2.57
C GLY A 200 -1.72 18.56 3.38
N LYS A 201 -3.01 18.83 3.51
CA LYS A 201 -3.93 17.90 4.18
C LYS A 201 -4.07 16.59 3.38
N PRO A 202 -4.26 15.43 4.05
CA PRO A 202 -4.51 14.16 3.37
C PRO A 202 -5.70 14.25 2.39
N LYS A 203 -5.54 13.69 1.19
CA LYS A 203 -6.61 13.60 0.19
C LYS A 203 -7.27 12.23 0.25
N GLY A 204 -8.60 12.20 0.15
CA GLY A 204 -9.38 10.97 0.09
C GLY A 204 -9.48 10.43 -1.33
N VAL A 205 -8.80 9.34 -1.61
CA VAL A 205 -8.79 8.69 -2.92
C VAL A 205 -9.97 7.72 -3.02
N MET A 206 -10.82 7.88 -4.04
CA MET A 206 -12.03 7.07 -4.24
C MET A 206 -11.76 5.86 -5.12
N TYR A 207 -11.98 4.66 -4.59
CA TYR A 207 -11.95 3.39 -5.34
C TYR A 207 -13.37 2.98 -5.74
N THR A 208 -13.52 2.43 -6.95
CA THR A 208 -14.79 1.87 -7.43
C THR A 208 -14.84 0.36 -7.24
N HIS A 209 -16.06 -0.21 -7.20
CA HIS A 209 -16.22 -1.67 -7.21
C HIS A 209 -15.55 -2.33 -8.41
N ARG A 210 -15.70 -1.73 -9.62
CA ARG A 210 -15.09 -2.21 -10.86
C ARG A 210 -13.57 -2.19 -10.80
N GLY A 211 -12.97 -1.08 -10.35
CA GLY A 211 -11.51 -0.95 -10.23
C GLY A 211 -10.95 -1.97 -9.24
N ALA A 212 -11.56 -2.10 -8.06
CA ALA A 212 -11.17 -3.07 -7.05
C ALA A 212 -11.30 -4.52 -7.54
N TYR A 213 -12.37 -4.86 -8.28
CA TYR A 213 -12.56 -6.18 -8.88
C TYR A 213 -11.45 -6.53 -9.86
N LEU A 214 -11.17 -5.65 -10.82
CA LEU A 214 -10.16 -5.89 -11.86
C LEU A 214 -8.75 -5.91 -11.28
N ASN A 215 -8.43 -4.98 -10.36
CA ASN A 215 -7.12 -4.97 -9.71
C ASN A 215 -6.91 -6.25 -8.88
N SER A 216 -7.94 -6.74 -8.17
CA SER A 216 -7.85 -8.00 -7.42
C SER A 216 -7.54 -9.20 -8.32
N LEU A 217 -8.11 -9.28 -9.52
CA LEU A 217 -7.79 -10.34 -10.47
C LEU A 217 -6.34 -10.21 -10.98
N GLY A 218 -5.88 -8.99 -11.25
CA GLY A 218 -4.48 -8.74 -11.60
C GLY A 218 -3.52 -9.15 -10.47
N GLU A 219 -3.82 -8.76 -9.23
CA GLU A 219 -3.03 -9.17 -8.06
C GLU A 219 -3.03 -10.70 -7.88
N THR A 220 -4.18 -11.37 -8.11
CA THR A 220 -4.26 -12.83 -8.07
C THR A 220 -3.32 -13.47 -9.07
N PHE A 221 -3.30 -12.95 -10.31
CA PHE A 221 -2.43 -13.46 -11.37
C PHE A 221 -0.95 -13.21 -11.08
N HIS A 222 -0.56 -11.96 -10.82
CA HIS A 222 0.85 -11.57 -10.68
C HIS A 222 1.51 -12.08 -9.38
N ASN A 223 0.75 -12.24 -8.28
CA ASN A 223 1.25 -12.88 -7.06
C ASN A 223 1.16 -14.42 -7.11
N SER A 224 0.61 -14.99 -8.20
CA SER A 224 0.38 -16.43 -8.34
C SER A 224 -0.47 -17.01 -7.21
N PHE A 225 -1.49 -16.26 -6.76
CA PHE A 225 -2.39 -16.75 -5.71
C PHE A 225 -3.27 -17.89 -6.22
N ASP A 226 -3.36 -18.93 -5.42
CA ASP A 226 -4.22 -20.09 -5.63
C ASP A 226 -4.85 -20.55 -4.31
N GLY A 227 -5.59 -21.68 -4.35
CA GLY A 227 -6.25 -22.22 -3.17
C GLY A 227 -5.29 -22.82 -2.12
N GLN A 228 -3.99 -22.91 -2.39
CA GLN A 228 -2.97 -23.34 -1.43
C GLN A 228 -2.20 -22.13 -0.84
N SER A 229 -2.44 -20.94 -1.36
CA SER A 229 -1.76 -19.74 -0.91
C SER A 229 -2.09 -19.43 0.54
N LYS A 230 -1.05 -19.16 1.32
CA LYS A 230 -1.12 -18.70 2.70
C LYS A 230 -0.45 -17.33 2.78
N TYR A 231 -1.29 -16.30 2.79
CA TYR A 231 -0.86 -14.90 2.72
C TYR A 231 -0.69 -14.31 4.12
N LEU A 232 0.54 -13.93 4.47
CA LEU A 232 0.85 -13.25 5.72
C LEU A 232 0.68 -11.73 5.58
N TRP A 233 -0.14 -11.15 6.41
CA TRP A 233 -0.45 -9.72 6.41
C TRP A 233 0.66 -8.87 7.05
N THR A 234 1.80 -8.74 6.39
CA THR A 234 2.85 -7.76 6.72
C THR A 234 2.57 -6.38 6.12
N LEU A 235 1.84 -6.33 5.00
CA LEU A 235 1.31 -5.09 4.43
C LEU A 235 0.11 -4.62 5.27
N PRO A 236 0.04 -3.35 5.71
CA PRO A 236 -1.14 -2.86 6.42
C PRO A 236 -2.38 -2.88 5.52
N MET A 237 -3.48 -3.47 6.00
CA MET A 237 -4.75 -3.52 5.27
C MET A 237 -5.32 -2.14 4.96
N PHE A 238 -5.02 -1.12 5.79
CA PHE A 238 -5.44 0.25 5.56
C PHE A 238 -4.68 0.95 4.42
N HIS A 239 -3.47 0.49 4.08
CA HIS A 239 -2.65 1.16 3.07
C HIS A 239 -3.04 0.70 1.67
N CYS A 240 -3.60 1.62 0.86
CA CYS A 240 -4.14 1.33 -0.47
C CYS A 240 -5.08 0.10 -0.45
N ASN A 241 -5.90 -0.05 0.60
CA ASN A 241 -6.67 -1.25 0.92
C ASN A 241 -5.87 -2.55 0.71
N GLY A 242 -4.68 -2.58 1.33
CA GLY A 242 -3.79 -3.72 1.23
C GLY A 242 -3.51 -4.17 -0.21
N TRP A 243 -3.42 -3.21 -1.18
CA TRP A 243 -3.21 -3.48 -2.61
C TRP A 243 -4.27 -4.40 -3.23
N CYS A 244 -5.52 -4.27 -2.79
CA CYS A 244 -6.63 -5.16 -3.18
C CYS A 244 -6.43 -6.64 -2.80
N THR A 245 -5.40 -7.01 -2.03
CA THR A 245 -5.16 -8.40 -1.62
C THR A 245 -6.19 -8.97 -0.63
N PRO A 246 -7.00 -8.17 0.16
CA PRO A 246 -8.15 -8.72 0.86
C PRO A 246 -9.10 -9.47 -0.07
N TRP A 247 -9.33 -8.91 -1.24
CA TRP A 247 -10.22 -9.49 -2.25
C TRP A 247 -9.49 -10.51 -3.15
N ALA A 248 -8.21 -10.27 -3.49
CA ALA A 248 -7.44 -11.14 -4.38
C ALA A 248 -7.19 -12.53 -3.76
N VAL A 249 -6.74 -12.59 -2.50
CA VAL A 249 -6.53 -13.85 -1.79
C VAL A 249 -7.85 -14.58 -1.59
N THR A 250 -8.93 -13.83 -1.28
CA THR A 250 -10.29 -14.40 -1.19
C THR A 250 -10.77 -14.95 -2.54
N ALA A 251 -10.50 -14.27 -3.67
CA ALA A 251 -10.84 -14.76 -5.01
C ALA A 251 -10.17 -16.11 -5.33
N ALA A 252 -8.93 -16.27 -4.90
CA ALA A 252 -8.15 -17.51 -5.03
C ALA A 252 -8.60 -18.62 -4.04
N ALA A 253 -9.45 -18.31 -3.07
CA ALA A 253 -9.77 -19.15 -1.92
C ALA A 253 -8.53 -19.54 -1.10
N GLY A 254 -7.55 -18.63 -0.98
CA GLY A 254 -6.35 -18.76 -0.15
C GLY A 254 -6.65 -18.49 1.32
N THR A 255 -5.64 -18.62 2.18
CA THR A 255 -5.75 -18.35 3.62
C THR A 255 -5.09 -17.03 3.97
N HIS A 256 -5.82 -16.14 4.64
CA HIS A 256 -5.29 -14.91 5.24
C HIS A 256 -4.74 -15.20 6.63
N ILE A 257 -3.47 -14.87 6.87
CA ILE A 257 -2.83 -14.96 8.18
C ILE A 257 -2.64 -13.53 8.68
N CYS A 258 -3.46 -13.12 9.65
CA CYS A 258 -3.44 -11.77 10.20
C CYS A 258 -2.23 -11.59 11.14
N LEU A 259 -1.53 -10.46 11.00
CA LEU A 259 -0.38 -10.10 11.81
C LEU A 259 -0.53 -8.64 12.27
N ARG A 260 -0.68 -8.42 13.59
CA ARG A 260 -0.88 -7.08 14.16
C ARG A 260 0.31 -6.13 13.97
N ALA A 261 1.53 -6.67 14.03
CA ALA A 261 2.76 -5.89 13.92
C ALA A 261 3.86 -6.67 13.22
N VAL A 262 4.61 -5.98 12.37
CA VAL A 262 5.78 -6.51 11.66
C VAL A 262 6.93 -6.66 12.64
N ARG A 263 7.25 -7.89 13.03
CA ARG A 263 8.39 -8.29 13.86
C ARG A 263 9.02 -9.54 13.30
N ALA A 264 10.35 -9.63 13.34
CA ALA A 264 11.10 -10.73 12.78
C ALA A 264 10.69 -12.09 13.36
N ASP A 265 10.54 -12.17 14.69
CA ASP A 265 10.11 -13.37 15.41
C ASP A 265 8.74 -13.87 14.95
N ALA A 266 7.76 -12.98 14.89
CA ALA A 266 6.40 -13.32 14.49
C ALA A 266 6.27 -13.70 13.00
N ILE A 267 7.06 -13.07 12.12
CA ILE A 267 7.10 -13.41 10.69
C ILE A 267 7.69 -14.81 10.49
N TRP A 268 8.84 -15.10 11.12
CA TRP A 268 9.49 -16.39 10.99
C TRP A 268 8.68 -17.52 11.64
N ASP A 269 8.03 -17.25 12.79
CA ASP A 269 7.09 -18.21 13.38
C ASP A 269 5.95 -18.56 12.42
N ALA A 270 5.36 -17.57 11.76
CA ALA A 270 4.32 -17.82 10.76
C ALA A 270 4.85 -18.57 9.52
N ILE A 271 6.05 -18.23 9.04
CA ILE A 271 6.70 -18.95 7.94
C ILE A 271 6.87 -20.42 8.31
N ASP A 272 7.41 -20.73 9.47
CA ASP A 272 7.76 -22.09 9.86
C ASP A 272 6.54 -22.93 10.26
N ASN A 273 5.64 -22.36 11.05
CA ASN A 273 4.56 -23.12 11.67
C ASN A 273 3.23 -23.05 10.90
N LEU A 274 2.96 -21.95 10.18
CA LEU A 274 1.72 -21.81 9.41
C LEU A 274 1.91 -22.05 7.90
N GLY A 275 3.17 -22.11 7.44
CA GLY A 275 3.50 -22.43 6.06
C GLY A 275 3.17 -21.29 5.08
N VAL A 276 3.54 -20.07 5.42
CA VAL A 276 3.37 -18.88 4.56
C VAL A 276 4.00 -19.11 3.18
N THR A 277 3.25 -18.75 2.13
CA THR A 277 3.69 -18.84 0.74
C THR A 277 3.90 -17.46 0.10
N ASN A 278 3.14 -16.47 0.57
CA ASN A 278 3.13 -15.12 0.00
C ASN A 278 3.02 -14.07 1.10
N LEU A 279 3.67 -12.95 0.88
CA LEU A 279 3.44 -11.71 1.63
C LEU A 279 3.77 -10.50 0.76
N CYS A 280 3.22 -9.34 1.12
CA CYS A 280 3.55 -8.06 0.50
C CYS A 280 4.07 -7.11 1.57
N GLY A 281 4.97 -6.21 1.19
CA GLY A 281 5.50 -5.23 2.15
C GLY A 281 6.50 -4.25 1.55
N ALA A 282 6.84 -3.24 2.34
CA ALA A 282 7.92 -2.30 2.00
C ALA A 282 9.30 -3.00 2.08
N PRO A 283 10.36 -2.43 1.47
CA PRO A 283 11.72 -2.97 1.56
C PRO A 283 12.22 -3.20 2.99
N ALA A 284 11.73 -2.45 3.96
CA ALA A 284 12.03 -2.67 5.38
C ALA A 284 11.56 -4.05 5.89
N VAL A 285 10.45 -4.58 5.36
CA VAL A 285 9.98 -5.95 5.67
C VAL A 285 10.96 -6.98 5.10
N CYS A 286 11.42 -6.78 3.86
CA CYS A 286 12.45 -7.61 3.25
C CYS A 286 13.72 -7.65 4.10
N SER A 287 14.20 -6.47 4.55
CA SER A 287 15.37 -6.35 5.42
C SER A 287 15.15 -7.02 6.78
N THR A 288 13.95 -6.88 7.36
CA THR A 288 13.60 -7.54 8.63
C THR A 288 13.67 -9.05 8.52
N ILE A 289 13.18 -9.63 7.41
CA ILE A 289 13.21 -11.06 7.16
C ILE A 289 14.64 -11.55 6.90
N ALA A 290 15.39 -10.85 6.03
CA ALA A 290 16.74 -11.25 5.62
C ALA A 290 17.76 -11.18 6.78
N ASN A 291 17.62 -10.22 7.69
CA ASN A 291 18.56 -9.99 8.79
C ASN A 291 18.10 -10.57 10.14
N ALA A 292 17.05 -11.37 10.16
CA ALA A 292 16.58 -12.03 11.37
C ALA A 292 17.60 -13.06 11.88
N GLU A 293 17.78 -13.16 13.19
CA GLU A 293 18.68 -14.18 13.79
C GLU A 293 18.26 -15.60 13.45
N GLN A 294 16.95 -15.84 13.30
CA GLN A 294 16.35 -17.14 12.96
C GLN A 294 16.27 -17.41 11.44
N ALA A 295 16.77 -16.50 10.59
CA ALA A 295 16.74 -16.68 9.14
C ALA A 295 17.50 -17.96 8.72
N HIS A 296 16.84 -18.79 7.92
CA HIS A 296 17.40 -20.05 7.41
C HIS A 296 16.85 -20.36 6.01
N PRO A 297 17.53 -21.23 5.23
CA PRO A 297 17.00 -21.67 3.95
C PRO A 297 15.65 -22.36 4.08
N LEU A 298 14.71 -22.00 3.21
CA LEU A 298 13.37 -22.58 3.16
C LEU A 298 13.33 -23.84 2.28
N ASP A 299 12.55 -24.83 2.69
CA ASP A 299 12.30 -26.08 1.94
C ASP A 299 11.12 -25.94 0.94
N ARG A 300 10.44 -24.79 0.95
CA ARG A 300 9.31 -24.45 0.08
C ARG A 300 9.44 -23.02 -0.44
N PRO A 301 8.90 -22.71 -1.62
CA PRO A 301 8.95 -21.37 -2.16
C PRO A 301 8.13 -20.39 -1.31
N LEU A 302 8.69 -19.21 -1.08
CA LEU A 302 8.01 -18.06 -0.52
C LEU A 302 8.22 -16.88 -1.46
N ARG A 303 7.14 -16.13 -1.76
CA ARG A 303 7.15 -14.95 -2.61
C ARG A 303 6.90 -13.71 -1.79
N ILE A 304 7.76 -12.71 -1.96
CA ILE A 304 7.59 -11.37 -1.38
C ILE A 304 7.38 -10.37 -2.51
N THR A 305 6.24 -9.69 -2.51
CA THR A 305 6.00 -8.56 -3.41
C THR A 305 6.27 -7.26 -2.66
N THR A 306 7.20 -6.45 -3.17
CA THR A 306 7.67 -5.24 -2.48
C THR A 306 7.47 -3.98 -3.33
N ALA A 307 7.10 -2.88 -2.65
CA ALA A 307 6.93 -1.56 -3.23
C ALA A 307 7.18 -0.44 -2.22
N GLY A 308 7.03 0.80 -2.68
CA GLY A 308 7.18 2.02 -1.86
C GLY A 308 8.56 2.63 -1.93
N ALA A 309 9.58 1.83 -2.22
CA ALA A 309 10.94 2.22 -2.61
C ALA A 309 11.60 1.05 -3.34
N PRO A 310 12.65 1.27 -4.14
CA PRO A 310 13.43 0.18 -4.71
C PRO A 310 14.08 -0.66 -3.60
N PRO A 311 13.92 -2.01 -3.63
CA PRO A 311 14.60 -2.87 -2.65
C PRO A 311 16.11 -2.87 -2.91
N SER A 312 16.90 -2.95 -1.83
CA SER A 312 18.35 -3.06 -1.94
C SER A 312 18.76 -4.34 -2.70
N PRO A 313 19.63 -4.27 -3.72
CA PRO A 313 20.14 -5.46 -4.41
C PRO A 313 20.75 -6.50 -3.45
N THR A 314 21.44 -6.04 -2.40
CA THR A 314 22.01 -6.91 -1.36
C THR A 314 20.92 -7.70 -0.61
N VAL A 315 19.82 -7.03 -0.24
CA VAL A 315 18.70 -7.70 0.47
C VAL A 315 18.00 -8.68 -0.46
N ILE A 316 17.82 -8.36 -1.74
CA ILE A 316 17.27 -9.30 -2.74
C ILE A 316 18.15 -10.55 -2.80
N ALA A 317 19.46 -10.39 -2.96
CA ALA A 317 20.38 -11.51 -3.06
C ALA A 317 20.41 -12.38 -1.78
N GLN A 318 20.31 -11.75 -0.59
CA GLN A 318 20.21 -12.49 0.68
C GLN A 318 18.92 -13.33 0.76
N LEU A 319 17.79 -12.77 0.35
CA LEU A 319 16.51 -13.49 0.34
C LEU A 319 16.49 -14.63 -0.69
N GLU A 320 17.04 -14.42 -1.88
CA GLU A 320 17.18 -15.47 -2.89
C GLU A 320 18.03 -16.66 -2.39
N GLN A 321 19.12 -16.41 -1.63
CA GLN A 321 19.97 -17.45 -1.05
C GLN A 321 19.23 -18.37 -0.07
N ILE A 322 18.17 -17.89 0.54
CA ILE A 322 17.34 -18.68 1.47
C ILE A 322 16.02 -19.17 0.82
N GLY A 323 15.90 -19.07 -0.50
CA GLY A 323 14.74 -19.62 -1.25
C GLY A 323 13.54 -18.70 -1.33
N ILE A 324 13.70 -17.39 -1.08
CA ILE A 324 12.64 -16.40 -1.15
C ILE A 324 12.76 -15.60 -2.47
N THR A 325 11.69 -15.60 -3.24
CA THR A 325 11.58 -14.79 -4.47
C THR A 325 11.07 -13.40 -4.13
N VAL A 326 11.81 -12.36 -4.52
CA VAL A 326 11.39 -10.95 -4.38
C VAL A 326 10.91 -10.42 -5.71
N VAL A 327 9.70 -9.84 -5.73
CA VAL A 327 9.11 -9.19 -6.90
C VAL A 327 8.92 -7.71 -6.60
N HIS A 328 9.50 -6.85 -7.43
CA HIS A 328 9.36 -5.41 -7.29
C HIS A 328 8.16 -4.90 -8.10
N VAL A 329 7.32 -4.09 -7.46
CA VAL A 329 6.16 -3.45 -8.07
C VAL A 329 6.17 -1.95 -7.76
N TYR A 330 5.51 -1.16 -8.59
CA TYR A 330 5.35 0.28 -8.40
C TYR A 330 3.91 0.69 -8.58
N GLY A 331 3.50 1.65 -7.79
CA GLY A 331 2.21 2.29 -7.86
C GLY A 331 1.99 3.25 -6.70
N LEU A 332 0.79 3.79 -6.62
CA LEU A 332 0.37 4.81 -5.67
C LEU A 332 -1.03 4.49 -5.14
N THR A 333 -1.47 5.23 -4.13
CA THR A 333 -2.85 5.13 -3.64
C THR A 333 -3.84 5.37 -4.76
N GLU A 334 -3.57 6.31 -5.64
CA GLU A 334 -4.42 6.72 -6.76
C GLU A 334 -4.61 5.64 -7.83
N VAL A 335 -3.84 4.55 -7.75
CA VAL A 335 -3.92 3.43 -8.70
C VAL A 335 -4.13 2.08 -8.01
N TYR A 336 -4.78 2.07 -6.86
CA TYR A 336 -5.14 0.87 -6.07
C TYR A 336 -3.94 0.10 -5.50
N GLY A 337 -2.76 0.70 -5.43
CA GLY A 337 -1.51 0.09 -5.05
C GLY A 337 -0.63 -0.18 -6.26
N PRO A 338 -0.17 -1.42 -6.53
CA PRO A 338 0.64 -1.76 -7.69
C PRO A 338 -0.04 -1.48 -9.03
N TYR A 339 0.71 -0.86 -9.92
CA TYR A 339 0.32 -0.61 -11.31
C TYR A 339 1.30 -1.24 -12.30
N THR A 340 2.61 -1.23 -11.97
CA THR A 340 3.63 -1.92 -12.75
C THR A 340 4.32 -3.00 -11.94
N ILE A 341 4.89 -3.97 -12.62
CA ILE A 341 5.61 -5.10 -12.06
C ILE A 341 6.90 -5.34 -12.84
N CYS A 342 7.99 -5.58 -12.13
CA CYS A 342 9.23 -6.04 -12.72
C CYS A 342 9.10 -7.52 -13.08
N GLU A 343 8.56 -7.79 -14.27
CA GLU A 343 8.45 -9.16 -14.80
C GLU A 343 9.84 -9.75 -15.02
N TYR A 344 10.07 -10.96 -14.54
CA TYR A 344 11.33 -11.67 -14.75
C TYR A 344 11.47 -12.12 -16.20
N GLN A 345 12.67 -11.99 -16.76
CA GLN A 345 12.98 -12.46 -18.11
C GLN A 345 13.98 -13.62 -18.03
N ASP A 346 13.69 -14.73 -18.71
CA ASP A 346 14.57 -15.91 -18.77
C ASP A 346 16.01 -15.55 -19.22
N SER A 347 16.13 -14.50 -20.05
CA SER A 347 17.44 -13.99 -20.50
C SER A 347 18.30 -13.38 -19.39
N TRP A 348 17.75 -13.22 -18.20
CA TRP A 348 18.49 -12.70 -17.03
C TRP A 348 19.18 -13.80 -16.22
N ASP A 349 18.86 -15.07 -16.44
CA ASP A 349 19.45 -16.22 -15.74
C ASP A 349 20.99 -16.28 -15.88
N ASP A 350 21.47 -16.01 -17.09
CA ASP A 350 22.90 -16.05 -17.41
C ASP A 350 23.67 -14.76 -17.05
N LYS A 351 22.98 -13.74 -16.49
CA LYS A 351 23.62 -12.48 -16.13
C LYS A 351 24.35 -12.57 -14.79
N PRO A 352 25.46 -11.81 -14.62
CA PRO A 352 26.07 -11.62 -13.31
C PRO A 352 25.04 -11.13 -12.28
N ALA A 353 25.24 -11.52 -11.01
CA ALA A 353 24.28 -11.25 -9.95
C ALA A 353 23.99 -9.75 -9.73
N ASP A 354 24.99 -8.92 -9.90
CA ASP A 354 24.90 -7.45 -9.83
C ASP A 354 24.08 -6.85 -10.98
N GLU A 355 24.30 -7.32 -12.23
CA GLU A 355 23.48 -6.91 -13.36
C GLU A 355 22.03 -7.36 -13.21
N ARG A 356 21.80 -8.59 -12.76
CA ARG A 356 20.44 -9.12 -12.52
C ARG A 356 19.73 -8.32 -11.43
N ALA A 357 20.43 -8.02 -10.33
CA ALA A 357 19.87 -7.20 -9.25
C ALA A 357 19.51 -5.78 -9.73
N ALA A 358 20.31 -5.16 -10.60
CA ALA A 358 19.99 -3.87 -11.21
C ALA A 358 18.73 -3.94 -12.08
N LEU A 359 18.55 -5.01 -12.87
CA LEU A 359 17.36 -5.23 -13.68
C LEU A 359 16.11 -5.44 -12.79
N LEU A 360 16.23 -6.22 -11.72
CA LEU A 360 15.15 -6.50 -10.77
C LEU A 360 14.74 -5.28 -9.93
N SER A 361 15.60 -4.28 -9.82
CA SER A 361 15.29 -3.04 -9.09
C SER A 361 14.45 -2.05 -9.89
N ARG A 362 14.25 -2.26 -11.20
CA ARG A 362 13.38 -1.43 -12.05
C ARG A 362 11.90 -1.61 -11.66
N GLN A 363 11.06 -0.63 -11.98
CA GLN A 363 9.64 -0.67 -11.70
C GLN A 363 8.86 -1.52 -12.72
N GLY A 364 9.49 -1.88 -13.83
CA GLY A 364 8.97 -2.84 -14.78
C GLY A 364 7.95 -2.30 -15.77
N VAL A 365 6.95 -3.11 -16.07
CA VAL A 365 5.91 -2.88 -17.09
C VAL A 365 4.51 -2.89 -16.47
N GLY A 366 3.52 -2.35 -17.16
CA GLY A 366 2.13 -2.37 -16.70
C GLY A 366 1.64 -3.79 -16.38
N MET A 367 0.98 -3.96 -15.23
CA MET A 367 0.32 -5.21 -14.85
C MET A 367 -0.82 -5.53 -15.82
N LEU A 368 -1.30 -6.77 -15.81
CA LEU A 368 -2.30 -7.29 -16.76
C LEU A 368 -3.59 -6.43 -16.84
N GLN A 369 -4.03 -5.85 -15.74
CA GLN A 369 -5.23 -5.01 -15.64
C GLN A 369 -4.99 -3.54 -15.99
N ALA A 370 -3.72 -3.13 -16.15
CA ALA A 370 -3.29 -1.77 -16.41
C ALA A 370 -3.06 -1.51 -17.90
N GLU A 371 -3.21 -0.27 -18.35
CA GLU A 371 -2.65 0.15 -19.64
C GLU A 371 -1.13 0.32 -19.52
N THR A 372 -0.42 0.36 -20.65
CA THR A 372 1.02 0.59 -20.66
C THR A 372 1.34 1.95 -20.02
N ALA A 373 2.22 1.95 -19.01
CA ALA A 373 2.71 3.17 -18.42
C ALA A 373 3.53 3.96 -19.48
N ARG A 374 3.38 5.28 -19.48
CA ARG A 374 4.16 6.18 -20.35
C ARG A 374 5.09 7.04 -19.53
N VAL A 375 6.21 7.43 -20.12
CA VAL A 375 7.10 8.47 -19.60
C VAL A 375 7.05 9.62 -20.60
N VAL A 376 6.59 10.80 -20.16
CA VAL A 376 6.26 11.92 -21.05
C VAL A 376 6.98 13.19 -20.66
N ASP A 377 7.20 14.07 -21.65
CA ASP A 377 7.65 15.45 -21.45
C ASP A 377 6.49 16.37 -21.02
N GLU A 378 6.74 17.67 -20.84
CA GLU A 378 5.74 18.67 -20.45
C GLU A 378 4.61 18.83 -21.46
N ASP A 379 4.83 18.51 -22.73
CA ASP A 379 3.87 18.55 -23.83
C ASP A 379 3.11 17.22 -24.03
N MET A 380 3.28 16.24 -23.11
CA MET A 380 2.69 14.90 -23.16
C MET A 380 3.19 14.03 -24.33
N ASN A 381 4.35 14.34 -24.93
CA ASN A 381 5.00 13.45 -25.86
C ASN A 381 5.83 12.40 -25.13
N ASP A 382 5.85 11.16 -25.67
CA ASP A 382 6.70 10.12 -25.11
C ASP A 382 8.18 10.52 -25.24
N VAL A 383 8.94 10.39 -24.14
CA VAL A 383 10.40 10.55 -24.18
C VAL A 383 11.05 9.36 -24.90
N PRO A 384 12.28 9.54 -25.44
CA PRO A 384 13.03 8.42 -26.00
C PRO A 384 13.18 7.27 -25.01
N ALA A 385 12.98 6.04 -25.49
CA ALA A 385 13.20 4.82 -24.69
C ALA A 385 14.70 4.46 -24.68
N ASP A 386 15.54 5.34 -24.13
CA ASP A 386 17.00 5.21 -24.07
C ASP A 386 17.55 4.86 -22.67
N GLY A 387 16.66 4.84 -21.64
CA GLY A 387 17.03 4.62 -20.25
C GLY A 387 17.70 5.83 -19.57
N GLU A 388 17.78 6.98 -20.26
CA GLU A 388 18.48 8.19 -19.83
C GLU A 388 17.57 9.41 -19.79
N THR A 389 16.74 9.61 -20.83
CA THR A 389 15.86 10.78 -20.95
C THR A 389 14.73 10.70 -19.92
N MET A 390 14.72 11.65 -18.99
CA MET A 390 13.70 11.73 -17.93
C MET A 390 12.41 12.38 -18.43
N GLY A 391 11.30 11.90 -17.93
CA GLY A 391 9.97 12.49 -18.06
C GLY A 391 9.09 12.11 -16.89
N GLU A 392 7.85 12.63 -16.87
CA GLU A 392 6.87 12.25 -15.87
C GLU A 392 6.24 10.89 -16.23
N ILE A 393 6.11 10.00 -15.24
CA ILE A 393 5.37 8.75 -15.40
C ILE A 393 3.88 9.07 -15.35
N VAL A 394 3.15 8.73 -16.41
CA VAL A 394 1.69 8.91 -16.48
C VAL A 394 0.99 7.57 -16.72
N LEU A 395 -0.17 7.39 -16.06
CA LEU A 395 -0.87 6.11 -15.96
C LEU A 395 -2.32 6.26 -16.43
N ARG A 396 -2.89 5.19 -16.97
CA ARG A 396 -4.30 5.11 -17.36
C ARG A 396 -4.81 3.69 -17.29
N GLY A 397 -6.07 3.50 -16.91
CA GLY A 397 -6.69 2.18 -16.88
C GLY A 397 -7.86 2.09 -15.91
N ASN A 398 -8.47 0.91 -15.84
CA ASN A 398 -9.59 0.65 -14.94
C ASN A 398 -9.18 0.58 -13.46
N ASN A 399 -7.89 0.48 -13.19
CA ASN A 399 -7.27 0.52 -11.86
C ASN A 399 -6.66 1.89 -11.54
N VAL A 400 -7.20 2.96 -12.10
CA VAL A 400 -6.96 4.35 -11.68
C VAL A 400 -8.18 4.84 -10.90
N MET A 401 -7.97 5.60 -9.83
CA MET A 401 -9.02 6.12 -8.94
C MET A 401 -10.16 6.80 -9.70
N LEU A 402 -11.32 6.89 -9.08
CA LEU A 402 -12.42 7.72 -9.60
C LEU A 402 -12.09 9.23 -9.52
N GLY A 403 -11.30 9.61 -8.51
CA GLY A 403 -10.88 10.98 -8.23
C GLY A 403 -10.65 11.20 -6.73
N TYR A 404 -10.34 12.43 -6.35
CA TYR A 404 -10.22 12.84 -4.96
C TYR A 404 -11.59 13.27 -4.39
N TYR A 405 -11.94 12.72 -3.24
CA TYR A 405 -13.20 13.00 -2.55
C TYR A 405 -13.29 14.47 -2.14
N LYS A 406 -14.36 15.17 -2.56
CA LYS A 406 -14.59 16.61 -2.33
C LYS A 406 -13.49 17.55 -2.86
N ASP A 407 -12.69 17.10 -3.82
CA ASP A 407 -11.61 17.91 -4.40
C ASP A 407 -11.61 17.75 -5.94
N PRO A 408 -12.62 18.34 -6.63
CA PRO A 408 -12.72 18.24 -8.09
C PRO A 408 -11.56 18.94 -8.82
N ASP A 409 -11.05 20.06 -8.28
CA ASP A 409 -9.96 20.81 -8.91
C ASP A 409 -8.66 19.99 -8.91
N ALA A 410 -8.33 19.35 -7.78
CA ALA A 410 -7.18 18.44 -7.72
C ALA A 410 -7.39 17.19 -8.59
N THR A 411 -8.64 16.75 -8.77
CA THR A 411 -8.95 15.62 -9.66
C THR A 411 -8.72 16.00 -11.11
N GLU A 412 -9.19 17.18 -11.55
CA GLU A 412 -8.99 17.68 -12.91
C GLU A 412 -7.50 17.86 -13.23
N GLU A 413 -6.75 18.46 -12.30
CA GLU A 413 -5.29 18.61 -12.45
C GLU A 413 -4.59 17.26 -12.55
N ALA A 414 -4.96 16.29 -11.71
CA ALA A 414 -4.36 14.95 -11.73
C ALA A 414 -4.66 14.17 -13.02
N PHE A 415 -5.75 14.50 -13.73
CA PHE A 415 -6.19 13.81 -14.96
C PHE A 415 -6.00 14.62 -16.23
N ARG A 416 -5.21 15.69 -16.19
CA ARG A 416 -4.98 16.51 -17.37
C ARG A 416 -4.50 15.68 -18.56
N GLY A 417 -4.92 16.01 -19.77
CA GLY A 417 -4.57 15.26 -20.97
C GLY A 417 -5.14 13.84 -21.05
N GLY A 418 -6.06 13.45 -20.11
CA GLY A 418 -6.69 12.12 -20.08
C GLY A 418 -5.80 11.01 -19.51
N TRP A 419 -4.75 11.37 -18.79
CA TRP A 419 -3.83 10.49 -18.07
C TRP A 419 -3.71 10.91 -16.62
N PHE A 420 -3.55 9.95 -15.72
CA PHE A 420 -3.21 10.25 -14.33
C PHE A 420 -1.73 10.63 -14.23
N HIS A 421 -1.47 11.82 -13.75
CA HIS A 421 -0.13 12.37 -13.49
C HIS A 421 0.35 11.95 -12.11
N THR A 422 1.43 11.16 -12.06
CA THR A 422 1.92 10.60 -10.80
C THR A 422 2.73 11.58 -9.97
N GLY A 423 3.32 12.60 -10.62
CA GLY A 423 4.34 13.47 -10.04
C GLY A 423 5.67 12.75 -9.80
N ASP A 424 5.84 11.55 -10.32
CA ASP A 424 7.06 10.75 -10.26
C ASP A 424 7.80 10.86 -11.59
N LEU A 425 9.11 11.14 -11.56
CA LEU A 425 9.97 11.20 -12.73
C LEU A 425 10.68 9.87 -12.93
N GLY A 426 10.75 9.45 -14.17
CA GLY A 426 11.39 8.19 -14.55
C GLY A 426 11.97 8.22 -15.96
N VAL A 427 12.52 7.10 -16.36
CA VAL A 427 13.02 6.84 -17.70
C VAL A 427 12.36 5.60 -18.28
N MET A 428 12.27 5.54 -19.61
CA MET A 428 11.80 4.36 -20.36
C MET A 428 13.01 3.67 -20.97
N TYR A 429 13.10 2.35 -20.79
CA TYR A 429 14.12 1.52 -21.42
C TYR A 429 13.64 0.96 -22.78
N PRO A 430 14.57 0.56 -23.68
CA PRO A 430 14.19 -0.04 -24.97
C PRO A 430 13.35 -1.32 -24.87
N ASP A 431 13.44 -2.03 -23.75
CA ASP A 431 12.65 -3.23 -23.45
C ASP A 431 11.26 -2.92 -22.87
N GLY A 432 10.88 -1.63 -22.79
CA GLY A 432 9.59 -1.17 -22.28
C GLY A 432 9.49 -1.08 -20.76
N TYR A 433 10.55 -1.38 -20.01
CA TYR A 433 10.58 -1.24 -18.56
C TYR A 433 10.78 0.22 -18.18
N ILE A 434 10.02 0.67 -17.19
CA ILE A 434 10.26 1.97 -16.57
C ILE A 434 11.21 1.84 -15.38
N GLN A 435 11.97 2.89 -15.12
CA GLN A 435 12.72 3.06 -13.89
C GLN A 435 12.43 4.43 -13.30
N LEU A 436 11.91 4.43 -12.08
CA LEU A 436 11.71 5.63 -11.28
C LEU A 436 13.07 6.25 -10.95
N LYS A 437 13.20 7.55 -11.17
CA LYS A 437 14.41 8.29 -10.82
C LYS A 437 14.23 9.12 -9.56
N ASP A 438 13.11 9.86 -9.45
CA ASP A 438 12.77 10.62 -8.25
C ASP A 438 11.33 11.15 -8.31
N ARG A 439 10.91 11.82 -7.24
CA ARG A 439 9.75 12.71 -7.27
C ARG A 439 10.11 14.04 -7.91
N ALA A 440 9.24 14.58 -8.74
CA ALA A 440 9.49 15.88 -9.40
C ALA A 440 9.86 17.00 -8.38
N LYS A 441 9.23 16.97 -7.19
CA LYS A 441 9.47 17.92 -6.09
C LYS A 441 10.75 17.64 -5.26
N ASP A 442 11.35 16.47 -5.41
CA ASP A 442 12.53 16.04 -4.64
C ASP A 442 13.82 16.10 -5.49
N ILE A 443 13.70 16.27 -6.82
CA ILE A 443 14.84 16.54 -7.71
C ILE A 443 15.56 17.79 -7.23
N ILE A 444 16.89 17.70 -7.14
CA ILE A 444 17.77 18.81 -6.76
C ILE A 444 18.27 19.47 -8.03
N ILE A 445 18.03 20.76 -8.19
CA ILE A 445 18.50 21.54 -9.34
C ILE A 445 19.79 22.25 -8.97
N SER A 446 20.93 21.66 -9.34
CA SER A 446 22.26 22.16 -9.00
C SER A 446 23.00 22.69 -10.22
N GLY A 447 23.15 24.00 -10.36
CA GLY A 447 23.83 24.64 -11.49
C GLY A 447 23.18 24.37 -12.84
N GLY A 448 21.88 24.09 -12.88
CA GLY A 448 21.14 23.74 -14.09
C GLY A 448 21.09 22.23 -14.39
N GLU A 449 21.76 21.41 -13.59
CA GLU A 449 21.74 19.94 -13.70
C GLU A 449 20.75 19.35 -12.71
N ASN A 450 19.97 18.35 -13.15
CA ASN A 450 19.05 17.60 -12.31
C ASN A 450 19.80 16.47 -11.58
N ILE A 451 19.70 16.45 -10.26
CA ILE A 451 20.27 15.40 -9.41
C ILE A 451 19.11 14.62 -8.79
N SER A 452 19.04 13.32 -9.08
CA SER A 452 18.11 12.42 -8.41
C SER A 452 18.60 12.16 -6.98
N THR A 453 17.73 12.43 -6.00
CA THR A 453 18.02 12.09 -4.60
C THR A 453 18.10 10.59 -4.40
N VAL A 454 17.28 9.82 -5.13
CA VAL A 454 17.27 8.36 -5.09
C VAL A 454 18.59 7.77 -5.62
N GLU A 455 19.14 8.32 -6.70
CA GLU A 455 20.45 7.88 -7.23
C GLU A 455 21.57 8.08 -6.20
N VAL A 456 21.58 9.24 -5.53
CA VAL A 456 22.57 9.54 -4.50
C VAL A 456 22.38 8.65 -3.27
N GLU A 457 21.14 8.42 -2.84
CA GLU A 457 20.80 7.51 -1.74
C GLU A 457 21.27 6.07 -2.03
N GLN A 458 21.03 5.56 -3.24
CA GLN A 458 21.49 4.24 -3.65
C GLN A 458 23.02 4.10 -3.62
N ALA A 459 23.73 5.12 -4.04
CA ALA A 459 25.19 5.13 -3.97
C ALA A 459 25.69 5.11 -2.52
N ILE A 460 25.10 5.92 -1.63
CA ILE A 460 25.50 5.99 -0.22
C ILE A 460 25.14 4.71 0.54
N VAL A 461 23.94 4.15 0.34
CA VAL A 461 23.49 2.94 1.04
C VAL A 461 24.28 1.69 0.64
N SER A 462 24.97 1.72 -0.52
CA SER A 462 25.88 0.63 -0.92
C SER A 462 27.16 0.57 -0.08
N HIS A 463 27.45 1.60 0.71
CA HIS A 463 28.58 1.56 1.65
C HIS A 463 28.32 0.55 2.78
N PRO A 464 29.29 -0.36 3.10
CA PRO A 464 29.10 -1.44 4.06
C PRO A 464 28.59 -1.03 5.44
N ALA A 465 29.02 0.13 5.94
CA ALA A 465 28.64 0.64 7.27
C ALA A 465 27.27 1.34 7.31
N VAL A 466 26.65 1.65 6.15
CA VAL A 466 25.39 2.40 6.08
C VAL A 466 24.21 1.44 6.20
N LEU A 467 23.28 1.78 7.11
CA LEU A 467 22.01 1.09 7.25
C LEU A 467 20.93 1.73 6.39
N ASP A 468 20.88 3.08 6.40
CA ASP A 468 19.81 3.84 5.77
C ASP A 468 20.25 5.27 5.48
N VAL A 469 19.59 5.94 4.50
CA VAL A 469 19.97 7.28 4.08
C VAL A 469 18.78 8.04 3.51
N ALA A 470 18.77 9.36 3.73
CA ALA A 470 17.92 10.30 3.03
C ALA A 470 18.75 11.43 2.44
N VAL A 471 18.47 11.82 1.20
CA VAL A 471 19.11 12.95 0.54
C VAL A 471 18.07 14.02 0.22
N VAL A 472 18.39 15.27 0.51
CA VAL A 472 17.54 16.42 0.19
C VAL A 472 18.36 17.54 -0.47
N GLY A 473 17.68 18.36 -1.28
CA GLY A 473 18.24 19.62 -1.75
C GLY A 473 18.26 20.65 -0.62
N VAL A 474 19.41 21.30 -0.45
CA VAL A 474 19.57 22.47 0.41
C VAL A 474 20.05 23.66 -0.40
N PRO A 475 19.70 24.91 -0.03
CA PRO A 475 20.13 26.10 -0.75
C PRO A 475 21.66 26.20 -0.85
N ASP A 476 22.16 26.64 -2.00
CA ASP A 476 23.60 26.93 -2.26
C ASP A 476 23.72 28.23 -3.06
N GLU A 477 24.50 29.17 -2.55
CA GLU A 477 24.67 30.50 -3.17
C GLU A 477 25.23 30.45 -4.63
N LYS A 478 26.00 29.43 -4.94
CA LYS A 478 26.65 29.30 -6.26
C LYS A 478 25.83 28.45 -7.23
N TRP A 479 25.18 27.39 -6.73
CA TRP A 479 24.58 26.35 -7.56
C TRP A 479 23.06 26.36 -7.52
N GLY A 480 22.43 27.23 -6.70
CA GLY A 480 20.99 27.24 -6.42
C GLY A 480 20.65 26.24 -5.34
N GLU A 481 20.84 24.97 -5.62
CA GLU A 481 20.71 23.87 -4.66
C GLU A 481 21.93 22.93 -4.71
N ARG A 482 22.11 22.17 -3.63
CA ARG A 482 23.08 21.08 -3.55
C ARG A 482 22.57 19.93 -2.71
N PRO A 483 23.03 18.68 -2.96
CA PRO A 483 22.63 17.54 -2.15
C PRO A 483 23.26 17.60 -0.76
N LYS A 484 22.43 17.25 0.27
CA LYS A 484 22.83 16.97 1.66
C LYS A 484 22.28 15.63 2.06
N ALA A 485 23.12 14.78 2.71
CA ALA A 485 22.73 13.43 3.10
C ALA A 485 22.56 13.30 4.62
N PHE A 486 21.54 12.56 5.04
CA PHE A 486 21.26 12.15 6.42
C PHE A 486 21.41 10.63 6.49
N VAL A 487 22.44 10.15 7.20
CA VAL A 487 22.87 8.76 7.15
C VAL A 487 22.71 8.08 8.51
N ILE A 488 22.08 6.92 8.52
CA ILE A 488 22.00 6.01 9.67
C ILE A 488 23.04 4.92 9.49
N LEU A 489 23.88 4.70 10.47
CA LEU A 489 24.88 3.63 10.45
C LEU A 489 24.32 2.32 11.01
N LYS A 490 24.86 1.19 10.54
CA LYS A 490 24.59 -0.12 11.12
C LYS A 490 25.11 -0.16 12.57
N LYS A 491 24.45 -0.95 13.39
CA LYS A 491 24.81 -1.09 14.82
C LYS A 491 26.24 -1.57 14.98
N GLY A 492 27.05 -0.78 15.67
CA GLY A 492 28.45 -1.09 15.94
C GLY A 492 29.43 -0.61 14.87
N GLU A 493 28.94 -0.11 13.73
CA GLU A 493 29.78 0.49 12.68
C GLU A 493 30.12 1.95 13.00
N SER A 494 31.26 2.40 12.47
CA SER A 494 31.75 3.78 12.61
C SER A 494 32.41 4.17 11.29
N VAL A 495 32.00 5.30 10.73
CA VAL A 495 32.55 5.87 9.50
C VAL A 495 32.39 7.39 9.55
N THR A 496 33.33 8.13 8.98
CA THR A 496 33.27 9.59 8.90
C THR A 496 32.46 10.06 7.69
N ALA A 497 32.04 11.33 7.71
CA ALA A 497 31.38 11.96 6.58
C ALA A 497 32.30 11.96 5.33
N GLU A 498 33.59 12.27 5.52
CA GLU A 498 34.56 12.28 4.46
C GLU A 498 34.73 10.93 3.78
N GLU A 499 34.75 9.83 4.56
CA GLU A 499 34.86 8.47 4.01
C GLU A 499 33.65 8.11 3.14
N ILE A 500 32.44 8.46 3.56
CA ILE A 500 31.22 8.25 2.75
C ILE A 500 31.23 9.13 1.51
N ILE A 501 31.63 10.40 1.62
CA ILE A 501 31.77 11.33 0.47
C ILE A 501 32.76 10.78 -0.54
N ASP A 502 33.94 10.33 -0.09
CA ASP A 502 34.95 9.77 -0.96
C ASP A 502 34.49 8.45 -1.61
N TYR A 503 33.82 7.58 -0.87
CA TYR A 503 33.20 6.40 -1.42
C TYR A 503 32.16 6.74 -2.49
N THR A 504 31.24 7.66 -2.20
CA THR A 504 30.19 8.11 -3.14
C THR A 504 30.81 8.72 -4.41
N ARG A 505 31.93 9.44 -4.29
CA ARG A 505 32.67 10.02 -5.41
C ARG A 505 33.26 8.97 -6.36
N THR A 506 33.46 7.74 -5.90
CA THR A 506 33.88 6.63 -6.77
C THR A 506 32.73 6.11 -7.66
N LEU A 507 31.49 6.38 -7.29
CA LEU A 507 30.30 5.85 -7.93
C LEU A 507 29.52 6.89 -8.75
N LEU A 508 29.62 8.18 -8.39
CA LEU A 508 28.82 9.25 -8.98
C LEU A 508 29.67 10.39 -9.51
N ALA A 509 29.15 11.12 -10.50
CA ALA A 509 29.72 12.35 -10.97
C ALA A 509 29.85 13.39 -9.84
N GLY A 510 30.92 14.18 -9.82
CA GLY A 510 31.27 15.03 -8.68
C GLY A 510 30.23 16.06 -8.28
N TYR A 511 29.37 16.53 -9.20
CA TYR A 511 28.29 17.48 -8.89
C TYR A 511 27.10 16.81 -8.14
N LYS A 512 26.97 15.49 -8.26
CA LYS A 512 25.93 14.70 -7.55
C LYS A 512 26.34 14.33 -6.12
N VAL A 513 27.63 14.40 -5.79
CA VAL A 513 28.15 13.98 -4.49
C VAL A 513 27.75 14.96 -3.40
N PRO A 514 27.11 14.53 -2.30
CA PRO A 514 26.81 15.40 -1.18
C PRO A 514 28.10 16.03 -0.60
N ARG A 515 28.02 17.30 -0.23
CA ARG A 515 29.12 18.00 0.46
C ARG A 515 29.00 17.90 1.97
N ASP A 516 27.77 17.72 2.46
CA ASP A 516 27.46 17.58 3.87
C ASP A 516 26.77 16.26 4.13
N ILE A 517 27.24 15.56 5.18
CA ILE A 517 26.61 14.35 5.71
C ILE A 517 26.36 14.57 7.20
N VAL A 518 25.13 14.28 7.63
CA VAL A 518 24.70 14.32 9.03
C VAL A 518 24.34 12.90 9.46
N PHE A 519 24.67 12.54 10.70
CA PHE A 519 24.34 11.25 11.30
C PHE A 519 23.27 11.42 12.38
N PRO A 520 21.97 11.49 12.01
CA PRO A 520 20.89 11.57 13.00
C PRO A 520 20.69 10.20 13.68
N LEU A 521 20.00 10.18 14.82
CA LEU A 521 19.63 8.95 15.51
C LEU A 521 18.56 8.17 14.72
N GLU A 522 17.66 8.89 14.06
CA GLU A 522 16.58 8.32 13.23
C GLU A 522 16.22 9.29 12.10
N LEU A 523 15.64 8.75 11.04
CA LEU A 523 15.07 9.54 9.94
C LEU A 523 13.56 9.70 10.16
N PRO A 524 12.98 10.90 9.92
CA PRO A 524 11.55 11.11 10.00
C PRO A 524 10.83 10.25 8.95
N ARG A 525 9.82 9.50 9.38
CA ARG A 525 9.10 8.57 8.50
C ARG A 525 7.60 8.70 8.64
N THR A 526 6.91 8.44 7.54
CA THR A 526 5.48 8.15 7.59
C THR A 526 5.23 6.87 8.38
N SER A 527 4.01 6.67 8.80
CA SER A 527 3.56 5.43 9.42
C SER A 527 3.72 4.18 8.56
N THR A 528 3.84 4.34 7.24
CA THR A 528 4.14 3.26 6.29
C THR A 528 5.64 3.04 6.09
N GLY A 529 6.50 3.79 6.80
CA GLY A 529 7.96 3.67 6.75
C GLY A 529 8.64 4.53 5.68
N LYS A 530 7.89 5.33 4.90
CA LYS A 530 8.46 6.23 3.90
C LYS A 530 9.10 7.44 4.56
N ILE A 531 10.31 7.83 4.14
CA ILE A 531 11.03 8.98 4.68
C ILE A 531 10.31 10.30 4.32
N LEU A 532 10.15 11.18 5.32
CA LEU A 532 9.53 12.49 5.20
C LEU A 532 10.60 13.55 4.85
N LYS A 533 11.05 13.55 3.57
CA LYS A 533 12.10 14.47 3.10
C LYS A 533 11.75 15.95 3.31
N PHE A 534 10.46 16.31 3.32
CA PHE A 534 10.03 17.68 3.56
C PHE A 534 10.35 18.15 5.00
N GLU A 535 10.30 17.27 6.00
CA GLU A 535 10.68 17.59 7.37
C GLU A 535 12.18 17.86 7.48
N LEU A 536 12.99 17.04 6.78
CA LEU A 536 14.43 17.25 6.71
C LEU A 536 14.76 18.59 6.04
N ARG A 537 14.10 18.94 4.93
CA ARG A 537 14.26 20.25 4.28
C ARG A 537 13.83 21.42 5.16
N SER A 538 12.71 21.27 5.87
CA SER A 538 12.20 22.31 6.76
C SER A 538 13.10 22.56 7.96
N ALA A 539 13.68 21.50 8.53
CA ALA A 539 14.66 21.62 9.61
C ALA A 539 15.91 22.39 9.17
N GLU A 540 16.44 22.07 7.97
CA GLU A 540 17.58 22.77 7.38
C GLU A 540 17.29 24.25 7.11
N ALA A 541 16.10 24.57 6.59
CA ALA A 541 15.69 25.96 6.35
C ALA A 541 15.51 26.78 7.64
N ALA A 542 15.31 26.14 8.79
CA ALA A 542 15.19 26.79 10.08
C ALA A 542 16.55 27.01 10.78
N GLU A 543 17.60 26.29 10.37
CA GLU A 543 18.97 26.41 10.90
C GLU A 543 19.86 27.35 10.09
N GLY A 544 19.50 27.69 8.85
CA GLY A 544 20.19 28.62 7.95
C GLY A 544 19.56 29.98 7.92
#